data_012e63c89bfab775c368e23ea2eae405
#
_entry.id   012e63c89bfab775c368e23ea2eae405
#
_cell.length_a   1.000
_cell.length_b   1.000
_cell.length_c   1.000
_cell.angle_alpha   90.00
_cell.angle_beta   90.00
_cell.angle_gamma   90.00
#
_symmetry.space_group_name_H-M   'P 1'
#
loop_
_entity.id
_entity.type
_entity.pdbx_description
1 polymer ?
#
loop_
_entity_poly.entity_id
_entity_poly.type
_entity_poly.pdbx_seq_one_letter_code
_entity_poly.pdbx_strand_id
1 'polypeptide(L)'
;VSPITVPPHILTSDPDSYAQHAVSVRQPRIVEQVIEANDFDPSTREALLDLVREVRSGTVTSPLKDGRLHPDALEAEERLTWQEQIAANEGRSWLDIPWYFAEALFYLKLLAASGYYKGDGALEGKRHDDERARRDPFLPQKKRELVGHHGGLAMGASIMASVQTMGTEDVLAFLLQSSLWGNRLDLSTFEMDETRRRNVLNRRTGSLLVDHTDQSISALVQSERAQVILDNSGPELVCDLLLTDQLLSRNPSGGIGPASITLHAKKAPFFVSDATALDTLSTIDALADDGDAAVAAAGRRLQSHLRSGRLMVRDHWFWNSALFFTALPPDLRTELASGSTIVVKGDANYRRLLEDRKWRTEHSLDDLAAYFPAPFVAVRTMKSELVVDVPKEQARKLFRSDPRWMTNGKRGLIRYCKAGSCSPRVLPR
;
A
#
# COMPACT_ATOMS: atom_id res chain seq x y z
N VAL A 1 -6.29 -27.99 18.42
CA VAL A 1 -6.26 -27.49 17.05
C VAL A 1 -5.02 -28.09 16.39
N SER A 2 -5.18 -28.83 15.28
CA SER A 2 -4.05 -29.42 14.57
C SER A 2 -3.10 -28.30 14.09
N PRO A 3 -1.77 -28.51 14.11
CA PRO A 3 -0.83 -27.51 13.64
C PRO A 3 -1.12 -27.18 12.16
N ILE A 4 -1.18 -25.88 11.84
CA ILE A 4 -1.35 -25.43 10.46
C ILE A 4 -0.03 -25.71 9.73
N THR A 5 -0.08 -26.53 8.68
CA THR A 5 1.07 -26.73 7.81
C THR A 5 1.34 -25.47 7.01
N VAL A 6 2.54 -24.93 7.14
CA VAL A 6 2.95 -23.71 6.41
C VAL A 6 3.21 -24.06 4.94
N PRO A 7 2.47 -23.47 3.99
CA PRO A 7 2.68 -23.74 2.57
C PRO A 7 3.93 -22.99 2.03
N PRO A 8 4.44 -23.40 0.86
CA PRO A 8 5.55 -22.70 0.22
C PRO A 8 5.17 -21.28 -0.20
N HIS A 9 6.19 -20.43 -0.41
CA HIS A 9 5.99 -19.12 -1.00
C HIS A 9 5.47 -19.22 -2.44
N ILE A 10 4.79 -18.17 -2.88
CA ILE A 10 4.48 -17.98 -4.29
C ILE A 10 5.80 -17.68 -5.01
N LEU A 11 6.09 -18.41 -6.08
CA LEU A 11 7.32 -18.26 -6.84
C LEU A 11 7.04 -17.60 -8.20
N THR A 12 8.03 -16.90 -8.70
CA THR A 12 8.02 -16.34 -10.06
C THR A 12 8.04 -17.41 -11.15
N SER A 13 8.38 -18.67 -10.80
CA SER A 13 8.33 -19.84 -11.67
C SER A 13 6.95 -20.52 -11.72
N ASP A 14 5.99 -20.10 -10.89
CA ASP A 14 4.65 -20.70 -10.90
C ASP A 14 4.00 -20.46 -12.28
N PRO A 15 3.70 -21.53 -13.06
CA PRO A 15 3.26 -21.37 -14.42
C PRO A 15 1.88 -20.73 -14.50
N ASP A 16 1.68 -19.87 -15.51
CA ASP A 16 0.43 -19.14 -15.76
C ASP A 16 -0.06 -18.26 -14.60
N SER A 17 0.79 -18.01 -13.60
CA SER A 17 0.51 -17.18 -12.44
C SER A 17 0.68 -15.69 -12.75
N TYR A 18 0.01 -14.87 -11.95
CA TYR A 18 0.27 -13.43 -11.99
C TYR A 18 1.70 -13.07 -11.55
N ALA A 19 2.31 -13.87 -10.66
CA ALA A 19 3.70 -13.72 -10.24
C ALA A 19 4.67 -13.84 -11.42
N GLN A 20 4.52 -14.87 -12.25
CA GLN A 20 5.31 -15.05 -13.47
C GLN A 20 5.10 -13.88 -14.44
N HIS A 21 3.84 -13.50 -14.68
CA HIS A 21 3.50 -12.37 -15.56
C HIS A 21 4.06 -11.04 -15.04
N ALA A 22 4.01 -10.82 -13.72
CA ALA A 22 4.53 -9.59 -13.10
C ALA A 22 6.02 -9.40 -13.38
N VAL A 23 6.82 -10.45 -13.26
CA VAL A 23 8.27 -10.37 -13.49
C VAL A 23 8.60 -10.37 -14.98
N SER A 24 8.01 -11.28 -15.76
CA SER A 24 8.40 -11.45 -17.17
C SER A 24 7.88 -10.34 -18.10
N VAL A 25 6.73 -9.73 -17.77
CA VAL A 25 6.05 -8.76 -18.66
C VAL A 25 5.90 -7.39 -18.01
N ARG A 26 5.34 -7.34 -16.78
CA ARG A 26 4.98 -6.05 -16.15
C ARG A 26 6.20 -5.26 -15.74
N GLN A 27 7.20 -5.88 -15.10
CA GLN A 27 8.40 -5.18 -14.66
C GLN A 27 9.21 -4.56 -15.81
N PRO A 28 9.52 -5.27 -16.91
CA PRO A 28 10.11 -4.63 -18.07
C PRO A 28 9.32 -3.45 -18.61
N ARG A 29 7.99 -3.57 -18.70
CA ARG A 29 7.14 -2.47 -19.15
C ARG A 29 7.15 -1.26 -18.22
N ILE A 30 7.25 -1.47 -16.91
CA ILE A 30 7.40 -0.36 -15.94
C ILE A 30 8.68 0.42 -16.24
N VAL A 31 9.79 -0.25 -16.51
CA VAL A 31 11.06 0.44 -16.87
C VAL A 31 10.90 1.25 -18.15
N GLU A 32 10.26 0.68 -19.17
CA GLU A 32 9.99 1.37 -20.45
C GLU A 32 9.16 2.65 -20.19
N GLN A 33 8.09 2.55 -19.40
CA GLN A 33 7.25 3.70 -19.02
C GLN A 33 8.01 4.77 -18.20
N VAL A 34 8.90 4.34 -17.30
CA VAL A 34 9.77 5.24 -16.53
C VAL A 34 10.73 5.98 -17.44
N ILE A 35 11.34 5.31 -18.43
CA ILE A 35 12.22 5.94 -19.43
C ILE A 35 11.47 6.95 -20.28
N GLU A 36 10.23 6.63 -20.70
CA GLU A 36 9.40 7.50 -21.51
C GLU A 36 8.91 8.74 -20.74
N ALA A 37 8.65 8.59 -19.45
CA ALA A 37 8.08 9.64 -18.60
C ALA A 37 9.10 10.64 -18.06
N ASN A 38 10.40 10.34 -18.17
CA ASN A 38 11.47 11.14 -17.57
C ASN A 38 12.57 11.48 -18.59
N ASP A 39 13.18 12.66 -18.43
CA ASP A 39 14.30 13.10 -19.26
C ASP A 39 15.64 12.64 -18.66
N PHE A 40 15.91 11.33 -18.79
CA PHE A 40 17.17 10.74 -18.31
C PHE A 40 18.32 10.92 -19.30
N ASP A 41 19.51 11.13 -18.79
CA ASP A 41 20.75 11.08 -19.57
C ASP A 41 20.97 9.66 -20.16
N PRO A 42 21.83 9.54 -21.22
CA PRO A 42 22.06 8.25 -21.87
C PRO A 42 22.59 7.15 -20.94
N SER A 43 23.40 7.49 -19.93
CA SER A 43 23.97 6.50 -19.00
C SER A 43 22.92 5.95 -18.04
N THR A 44 22.00 6.79 -17.59
CA THR A 44 20.86 6.37 -16.74
C THR A 44 19.88 5.52 -17.53
N ARG A 45 19.58 5.89 -18.79
CA ARG A 45 18.76 5.07 -19.71
C ARG A 45 19.35 3.68 -19.91
N GLU A 46 20.65 3.59 -20.16
CA GLU A 46 21.35 2.31 -20.36
C GLU A 46 21.32 1.46 -19.08
N ALA A 47 21.52 2.05 -17.90
CA ALA A 47 21.42 1.34 -16.62
C ALA A 47 20.00 0.77 -16.38
N LEU A 48 18.95 1.48 -16.78
CA LEU A 48 17.57 1.02 -16.72
C LEU A 48 17.32 -0.13 -17.72
N LEU A 49 17.85 -0.05 -18.93
CA LEU A 49 17.76 -1.12 -19.93
C LEU A 49 18.56 -2.36 -19.51
N ASP A 50 19.70 -2.21 -18.82
CA ASP A 50 20.43 -3.31 -18.19
C ASP A 50 19.55 -4.07 -17.19
N LEU A 51 18.77 -3.37 -16.38
CA LEU A 51 17.85 -4.01 -15.47
C LEU A 51 16.79 -4.84 -16.22
N VAL A 52 16.28 -4.33 -17.35
CA VAL A 52 15.35 -5.10 -18.19
C VAL A 52 16.00 -6.38 -18.72
N ARG A 53 17.26 -6.30 -19.18
CA ARG A 53 18.03 -7.48 -19.66
C ARG A 53 18.22 -8.49 -18.53
N GLU A 54 18.60 -8.02 -17.34
CA GLU A 54 18.77 -8.86 -16.16
C GLU A 54 17.47 -9.59 -15.77
N VAL A 55 16.35 -8.90 -15.71
CA VAL A 55 15.05 -9.49 -15.35
C VAL A 55 14.57 -10.51 -16.37
N ARG A 56 14.79 -10.26 -17.68
CA ARG A 56 14.29 -11.14 -18.76
C ARG A 56 15.08 -12.43 -18.91
N SER A 57 16.36 -12.41 -18.72
CA SER A 57 17.24 -13.55 -19.08
C SER A 57 18.41 -13.78 -18.13
N GLY A 58 18.55 -12.94 -17.11
CA GLY A 58 19.67 -12.99 -16.18
C GLY A 58 19.35 -13.70 -14.87
N THR A 59 20.32 -13.59 -13.99
CA THR A 59 20.24 -14.06 -12.62
C THR A 59 20.24 -12.86 -11.66
N VAL A 60 19.74 -13.07 -10.45
CA VAL A 60 19.75 -12.07 -9.38
C VAL A 60 21.18 -11.66 -9.07
N THR A 61 21.46 -10.37 -9.15
CA THR A 61 22.72 -9.74 -8.77
C THR A 61 22.50 -8.69 -7.68
N SER A 62 23.54 -8.37 -6.92
CA SER A 62 23.47 -7.39 -5.85
C SER A 62 23.81 -5.98 -6.35
N PRO A 63 22.88 -4.99 -6.24
CA PRO A 63 23.19 -3.61 -6.61
C PRO A 63 24.20 -2.93 -5.66
N LEU A 64 24.45 -3.54 -4.49
CA LEU A 64 25.46 -3.10 -3.53
C LEU A 64 26.86 -3.54 -3.93
N LYS A 65 26.97 -4.67 -4.67
CA LYS A 65 28.27 -5.21 -5.13
C LYS A 65 28.73 -4.61 -6.46
N ASP A 66 27.76 -4.27 -7.34
CA ASP A 66 28.06 -3.69 -8.66
C ASP A 66 28.26 -2.16 -8.63
N GLY A 67 28.18 -1.55 -7.45
CA GLY A 67 28.39 -0.12 -7.24
C GLY A 67 27.25 0.79 -7.72
N ARG A 68 26.13 0.23 -8.17
CA ARG A 68 24.94 0.99 -8.58
C ARG A 68 24.23 1.63 -7.40
N LEU A 69 24.32 1.00 -6.22
CA LEU A 69 23.76 1.50 -4.97
C LEU A 69 24.87 1.70 -3.95
N HIS A 70 25.15 2.96 -3.60
CA HIS A 70 26.14 3.25 -2.57
C HIS A 70 25.66 2.71 -1.21
N PRO A 71 26.52 2.04 -0.43
CA PRO A 71 26.12 1.48 0.86
C PRO A 71 25.51 2.49 1.84
N ASP A 72 25.98 3.74 1.84
CA ASP A 72 25.50 4.80 2.73
C ASP A 72 24.18 5.43 2.27
N ALA A 73 23.65 5.02 1.11
CA ALA A 73 22.31 5.44 0.66
C ALA A 73 21.17 4.76 1.43
N LEU A 74 21.48 3.69 2.16
CA LEU A 74 20.57 2.92 3.00
C LEU A 74 20.99 3.03 4.47
N GLU A 75 20.02 2.97 5.38
CA GLU A 75 20.31 2.80 6.80
C GLU A 75 21.05 1.49 7.06
N ALA A 76 21.84 1.42 8.13
CA ALA A 76 22.69 0.27 8.41
C ALA A 76 21.89 -1.05 8.49
N GLU A 77 20.74 -1.02 9.18
CA GLU A 77 19.86 -2.19 9.34
C GLU A 77 19.16 -2.56 8.02
N GLU A 78 18.71 -1.58 7.25
CA GLU A 78 18.15 -1.76 5.91
C GLU A 78 19.16 -2.43 4.98
N ARG A 79 20.41 -1.95 4.99
CA ARG A 79 21.50 -2.49 4.17
C ARG A 79 21.83 -3.94 4.52
N LEU A 80 21.95 -4.26 5.82
CA LEU A 80 22.18 -5.63 6.29
C LEU A 80 21.04 -6.56 5.87
N THR A 81 19.80 -6.12 6.04
CA THR A 81 18.61 -6.86 5.60
C THR A 81 18.65 -7.16 4.10
N TRP A 82 18.97 -6.18 3.27
CA TRP A 82 19.09 -6.40 1.83
C TRP A 82 20.25 -7.33 1.47
N GLN A 83 21.40 -7.22 2.15
CA GLN A 83 22.52 -8.13 1.94
C GLN A 83 22.15 -9.59 2.22
N GLU A 84 21.46 -9.86 3.32
CA GLU A 84 21.00 -11.21 3.68
C GLU A 84 19.96 -11.74 2.68
N GLN A 85 18.94 -10.95 2.32
CA GLN A 85 17.89 -11.36 1.41
C GLN A 85 18.40 -11.62 -0.02
N ILE A 86 19.33 -10.78 -0.49
CA ILE A 86 19.94 -10.95 -1.81
C ILE A 86 20.84 -12.18 -1.79
N ALA A 87 21.69 -12.37 -0.77
CA ALA A 87 22.59 -13.52 -0.67
C ALA A 87 21.83 -14.87 -0.72
N ALA A 88 20.63 -14.93 -0.15
CA ALA A 88 19.78 -16.11 -0.20
C ALA A 88 19.25 -16.46 -1.62
N ASN A 89 19.29 -15.51 -2.56
CA ASN A 89 18.75 -15.67 -3.91
C ASN A 89 19.77 -15.33 -5.02
N GLU A 90 20.97 -14.90 -4.68
CA GLU A 90 22.00 -14.49 -5.65
C GLU A 90 22.38 -15.64 -6.59
N GLY A 91 22.48 -15.35 -7.88
CA GLY A 91 22.75 -16.34 -8.92
C GLY A 91 21.55 -17.16 -9.37
N ARG A 92 20.40 -17.09 -8.67
CA ARG A 92 19.18 -17.74 -9.15
C ARG A 92 18.53 -16.91 -10.26
N SER A 93 17.75 -17.57 -11.10
CA SER A 93 16.96 -16.90 -12.13
C SER A 93 15.89 -16.01 -11.51
N TRP A 94 15.66 -14.82 -12.07
CA TRP A 94 14.53 -13.96 -11.72
C TRP A 94 13.17 -14.66 -11.87
N LEU A 95 13.10 -15.68 -12.71
CA LEU A 95 11.90 -16.50 -12.91
C LEU A 95 11.89 -17.78 -12.04
N ASP A 96 12.68 -17.82 -10.95
CA ASP A 96 12.67 -18.92 -9.99
C ASP A 96 13.05 -18.47 -8.58
N ILE A 97 12.43 -17.40 -8.09
CA ILE A 97 12.63 -16.83 -6.75
C ILE A 97 11.29 -16.48 -6.11
N PRO A 98 11.23 -16.26 -4.78
CA PRO A 98 10.02 -15.79 -4.13
C PRO A 98 9.51 -14.48 -4.73
N TRP A 99 8.23 -14.43 -5.08
CA TRP A 99 7.67 -13.32 -5.85
C TRP A 99 7.77 -11.98 -5.10
N TYR A 100 7.45 -11.95 -3.81
CA TYR A 100 7.53 -10.71 -3.03
C TYR A 100 8.94 -10.13 -2.99
N PHE A 101 9.95 -11.01 -2.84
CA PHE A 101 11.36 -10.62 -2.92
C PHE A 101 11.72 -10.10 -4.32
N ALA A 102 11.29 -10.78 -5.38
CA ALA A 102 11.55 -10.34 -6.76
C ALA A 102 11.01 -8.93 -7.02
N GLU A 103 9.78 -8.65 -6.58
CA GLU A 103 9.20 -7.32 -6.74
C GLU A 103 9.95 -6.25 -5.93
N ALA A 104 10.20 -6.49 -4.66
CA ALA A 104 10.90 -5.51 -3.82
C ALA A 104 12.33 -5.23 -4.32
N LEU A 105 13.09 -6.27 -4.71
CA LEU A 105 14.42 -6.13 -5.29
C LEU A 105 14.39 -5.36 -6.62
N PHE A 106 13.40 -5.63 -7.47
CA PHE A 106 13.22 -4.91 -8.73
C PHE A 106 13.13 -3.40 -8.48
N TYR A 107 12.30 -2.95 -7.54
CA TYR A 107 12.16 -1.52 -7.25
C TYR A 107 13.43 -0.94 -6.60
N LEU A 108 14.12 -1.67 -5.73
CA LEU A 108 15.41 -1.24 -5.22
C LEU A 108 16.41 -0.99 -6.36
N LYS A 109 16.52 -1.93 -7.32
CA LYS A 109 17.41 -1.82 -8.49
C LYS A 109 16.96 -0.71 -9.45
N LEU A 110 15.67 -0.56 -9.69
CA LEU A 110 15.12 0.50 -10.52
C LEU A 110 15.48 1.88 -9.95
N LEU A 111 15.29 2.08 -8.65
CA LEU A 111 15.64 3.33 -7.98
C LEU A 111 17.15 3.59 -8.00
N ALA A 112 17.97 2.56 -7.83
CA ALA A 112 19.42 2.68 -7.98
C ALA A 112 19.81 3.08 -9.41
N ALA A 113 19.24 2.41 -10.42
CA ALA A 113 19.52 2.69 -11.83
C ALA A 113 19.03 4.07 -12.28
N SER A 114 17.86 4.54 -11.79
CA SER A 114 17.30 5.85 -12.12
C SER A 114 18.04 7.02 -11.43
N GLY A 115 18.98 6.74 -10.53
CA GLY A 115 19.71 7.77 -9.79
C GLY A 115 18.96 8.34 -8.59
N TYR A 116 17.87 7.73 -8.14
CA TYR A 116 17.13 8.15 -6.96
C TYR A 116 18.02 8.25 -5.72
N TYR A 117 18.93 7.29 -5.54
CA TYR A 117 19.87 7.24 -4.43
C TYR A 117 21.18 8.03 -4.68
N LYS A 118 21.37 8.62 -5.86
CA LYS A 118 22.50 9.49 -6.15
C LYS A 118 22.28 10.83 -5.47
N GLY A 119 23.09 11.19 -4.52
CA GLY A 119 23.13 12.48 -3.84
C GLY A 119 24.31 12.50 -2.92
N ASP A 120 24.99 13.64 -2.82
CA ASP A 120 26.15 13.79 -1.97
C ASP A 120 25.78 13.40 -0.54
N GLY A 121 26.42 12.37 0.00
CA GLY A 121 26.19 11.77 1.32
C GLY A 121 26.44 12.71 2.52
N ALA A 122 26.29 14.02 2.34
CA ALA A 122 26.62 15.05 3.31
C ALA A 122 25.56 16.14 3.49
N LEU A 123 24.30 15.93 3.07
CA LEU A 123 23.25 16.92 3.30
C LEU A 123 22.35 16.52 4.46
N GLU A 124 22.74 16.89 5.66
CA GLU A 124 21.84 16.92 6.83
C GLU A 124 20.76 17.99 6.62
N GLY A 125 19.47 17.61 6.69
CA GLY A 125 18.37 18.53 6.80
C GLY A 125 17.32 18.47 5.67
N LYS A 126 16.26 19.26 5.80
CA LYS A 126 15.03 19.32 4.99
C LYS A 126 15.21 19.42 3.45
N ARG A 127 16.39 19.79 2.95
CA ARG A 127 16.69 19.86 1.50
C ARG A 127 16.87 18.48 0.85
N HIS A 128 17.21 17.45 1.60
CA HIS A 128 17.36 16.09 1.09
C HIS A 128 16.04 15.50 0.59
N ASP A 129 14.96 15.73 1.31
CA ASP A 129 13.65 15.17 0.98
C ASP A 129 13.09 15.81 -0.30
N ASP A 130 13.29 17.11 -0.48
CA ASP A 130 12.88 17.83 -1.70
C ASP A 130 13.66 17.39 -2.94
N GLU A 131 14.97 17.13 -2.82
CA GLU A 131 15.78 16.66 -3.95
C GLU A 131 15.52 15.20 -4.30
N ARG A 132 15.32 14.33 -3.31
CA ARG A 132 14.92 12.94 -3.53
C ARG A 132 13.55 12.85 -4.17
N ALA A 133 12.60 13.70 -3.76
CA ALA A 133 11.29 13.79 -4.38
C ALA A 133 11.36 14.13 -5.86
N ARG A 134 12.22 15.07 -6.22
CA ARG A 134 12.43 15.45 -7.64
C ARG A 134 13.04 14.33 -8.49
N ARG A 135 13.71 13.37 -7.85
CA ARG A 135 14.29 12.19 -8.48
C ARG A 135 13.39 10.95 -8.44
N ASP A 136 12.20 11.04 -7.85
CA ASP A 136 11.22 9.96 -7.91
C ASP A 136 10.86 9.66 -9.37
N PRO A 137 11.26 8.50 -9.92
CA PRO A 137 11.02 8.16 -11.33
C PRO A 137 9.53 8.02 -11.65
N PHE A 138 8.68 7.89 -10.66
CA PHE A 138 7.23 7.78 -10.79
C PHE A 138 6.50 9.11 -10.58
N LEU A 139 7.21 10.18 -10.21
CA LEU A 139 6.62 11.50 -9.93
C LEU A 139 5.73 12.03 -11.05
N PRO A 140 6.09 11.90 -12.36
CA PRO A 140 5.21 12.35 -13.44
C PRO A 140 3.86 11.64 -13.46
N GLN A 141 3.84 10.32 -13.17
CA GLN A 141 2.60 9.54 -13.07
C GLN A 141 1.80 9.94 -11.82
N LYS A 142 2.41 9.98 -10.64
CA LYS A 142 1.76 10.36 -9.38
C LYS A 142 1.11 11.75 -9.46
N LYS A 143 1.80 12.73 -10.09
CA LYS A 143 1.23 14.06 -10.33
C LYS A 143 0.00 14.01 -11.21
N ARG A 144 0.03 13.26 -12.32
CA ARG A 144 -1.15 13.11 -13.19
C ARG A 144 -2.32 12.46 -12.46
N GLU A 145 -2.04 11.45 -11.61
CA GLU A 145 -3.06 10.78 -10.81
C GLU A 145 -3.64 11.67 -9.71
N LEU A 146 -2.91 12.66 -9.23
CA LEU A 146 -3.40 13.61 -8.22
C LEU A 146 -4.21 14.74 -8.86
N VAL A 147 -3.62 15.45 -9.84
CA VAL A 147 -4.18 16.71 -10.38
C VAL A 147 -4.86 16.58 -11.74
N GLY A 148 -4.86 15.39 -12.36
CA GLY A 148 -5.52 15.16 -13.64
C GLY A 148 -7.04 15.36 -13.57
N HIS A 149 -7.68 15.52 -14.72
CA HIS A 149 -9.15 15.74 -14.82
C HIS A 149 -9.99 14.68 -14.07
N HIS A 150 -9.50 13.45 -13.99
CA HIS A 150 -10.08 12.36 -13.21
C HIS A 150 -9.17 11.95 -12.04
N GLY A 151 -8.35 12.87 -11.56
CA GLY A 151 -7.37 12.63 -10.49
C GLY A 151 -7.97 12.70 -9.10
N GLY A 152 -7.09 12.54 -8.12
CA GLY A 152 -7.46 12.50 -6.71
C GLY A 152 -8.19 13.75 -6.21
N LEU A 153 -7.78 14.95 -6.65
CA LEU A 153 -8.44 16.20 -6.23
C LEU A 153 -9.88 16.28 -6.75
N ALA A 154 -10.10 15.99 -8.04
CA ALA A 154 -11.45 15.95 -8.61
C ALA A 154 -12.34 14.90 -7.94
N MET A 155 -11.76 13.74 -7.58
CA MET A 155 -12.45 12.73 -6.79
C MET A 155 -12.77 13.23 -5.38
N GLY A 156 -11.85 13.95 -4.74
CA GLY A 156 -12.07 14.58 -3.44
C GLY A 156 -13.27 15.50 -3.43
N ALA A 157 -13.40 16.37 -4.44
CA ALA A 157 -14.55 17.26 -4.60
C ALA A 157 -15.87 16.47 -4.73
N SER A 158 -15.88 15.43 -5.56
CA SER A 158 -17.05 14.57 -5.75
C SER A 158 -17.46 13.80 -4.48
N ILE A 159 -16.47 13.33 -3.70
CA ILE A 159 -16.67 12.69 -2.40
C ILE A 159 -17.24 13.71 -1.41
N MET A 160 -16.64 14.89 -1.29
CA MET A 160 -17.09 15.92 -0.35
C MET A 160 -18.51 16.41 -0.65
N ALA A 161 -18.87 16.56 -1.92
CA ALA A 161 -20.26 16.84 -2.31
C ALA A 161 -21.22 15.71 -1.89
N SER A 162 -20.76 14.45 -1.95
CA SER A 162 -21.58 13.29 -1.58
C SER A 162 -21.83 13.21 -0.08
N VAL A 163 -20.81 13.44 0.74
CA VAL A 163 -20.91 13.32 2.21
C VAL A 163 -21.77 14.41 2.86
N GLN A 164 -21.95 15.57 2.20
CA GLN A 164 -22.81 16.63 2.70
C GLN A 164 -24.28 16.21 2.88
N THR A 165 -24.73 15.22 2.14
CA THR A 165 -26.12 14.73 2.16
C THR A 165 -26.30 13.45 2.98
N MET A 166 -25.23 12.92 3.58
CA MET A 166 -25.23 11.63 4.30
C MET A 166 -25.37 11.83 5.81
N GLY A 167 -25.96 10.83 6.47
CA GLY A 167 -25.92 10.69 7.92
C GLY A 167 -24.49 10.44 8.41
N THR A 168 -24.21 10.88 9.63
CA THR A 168 -22.84 10.90 10.17
C THR A 168 -22.16 9.51 10.21
N GLU A 169 -22.90 8.42 10.43
CA GLU A 169 -22.36 7.05 10.44
C GLU A 169 -22.10 6.54 9.03
N ASP A 170 -22.99 6.88 8.08
CA ASP A 170 -22.86 6.49 6.68
C ASP A 170 -21.63 7.12 6.01
N VAL A 171 -21.21 8.32 6.45
CA VAL A 171 -20.02 9.01 5.93
C VAL A 171 -18.74 8.17 6.09
N LEU A 172 -18.50 7.60 7.28
CA LEU A 172 -17.27 6.82 7.52
C LEU A 172 -17.26 5.52 6.71
N ALA A 173 -18.42 4.84 6.63
CA ALA A 173 -18.56 3.63 5.81
C ALA A 173 -18.33 3.93 4.33
N PHE A 174 -18.89 5.03 3.82
CA PHE A 174 -18.70 5.50 2.46
C PHE A 174 -17.23 5.82 2.17
N LEU A 175 -16.55 6.55 3.08
CA LEU A 175 -15.14 6.90 2.92
C LEU A 175 -14.22 5.68 2.98
N LEU A 176 -14.47 4.72 3.87
CA LEU A 176 -13.70 3.47 3.94
C LEU A 176 -13.85 2.65 2.65
N GLN A 177 -15.07 2.56 2.10
CA GLN A 177 -15.31 1.90 0.82
C GLN A 177 -14.70 2.69 -0.34
N SER A 178 -14.74 4.03 -0.31
CA SER A 178 -14.07 4.88 -1.30
C SER A 178 -12.56 4.68 -1.26
N SER A 179 -11.96 4.57 -0.08
CA SER A 179 -10.55 4.24 0.11
C SER A 179 -10.18 2.87 -0.48
N LEU A 180 -11.03 1.85 -0.33
CA LEU A 180 -10.82 0.54 -0.96
C LEU A 180 -10.78 0.61 -2.49
N TRP A 181 -11.69 1.40 -3.07
CA TRP A 181 -11.88 1.45 -4.52
C TRP A 181 -11.19 2.64 -5.19
N GLY A 182 -10.46 3.49 -4.46
CA GLY A 182 -9.91 4.77 -4.91
C GLY A 182 -9.25 4.73 -6.29
N ASN A 183 -8.41 3.75 -6.56
CA ASN A 183 -7.76 3.57 -7.87
C ASN A 183 -8.68 3.04 -8.98
N ARG A 184 -9.98 2.85 -8.71
CA ARG A 184 -10.98 2.29 -9.64
C ARG A 184 -12.28 3.08 -9.66
N LEU A 185 -12.38 4.13 -8.86
CA LEU A 185 -13.54 5.00 -8.88
C LEU A 185 -13.52 5.80 -10.18
N ASP A 186 -14.49 5.54 -11.06
CA ASP A 186 -14.79 6.40 -12.18
C ASP A 186 -15.60 7.59 -11.66
N LEU A 187 -15.14 8.82 -11.94
CA LEU A 187 -15.85 10.05 -11.53
C LEU A 187 -17.30 10.09 -12.02
N SER A 188 -17.61 9.46 -13.15
CA SER A 188 -19.00 9.30 -13.61
C SER A 188 -19.92 8.64 -12.57
N THR A 189 -19.34 7.89 -11.62
CA THR A 189 -20.09 7.28 -10.51
C THR A 189 -20.59 8.33 -9.52
N PHE A 190 -19.87 9.44 -9.36
CA PHE A 190 -20.21 10.52 -8.43
C PHE A 190 -21.13 11.59 -9.04
N GLU A 191 -21.19 11.67 -10.37
CA GLU A 191 -22.13 12.55 -11.10
C GLU A 191 -23.58 12.00 -11.13
N MET A 192 -23.79 10.79 -10.63
CA MET A 192 -25.12 10.17 -10.57
C MET A 192 -25.97 10.73 -9.41
N ASP A 193 -27.29 10.68 -9.58
CA ASP A 193 -28.23 10.97 -8.49
C ASP A 193 -28.05 9.99 -7.30
N GLU A 194 -28.56 10.39 -6.12
CA GLU A 194 -28.39 9.64 -4.87
C GLU A 194 -28.83 8.17 -4.97
N THR A 195 -29.89 7.90 -5.71
CA THR A 195 -30.44 6.55 -5.90
C THR A 195 -29.51 5.69 -6.75
N ARG A 196 -28.98 6.24 -7.82
CA ARG A 196 -28.01 5.56 -8.70
C ARG A 196 -26.67 5.38 -7.99
N ARG A 197 -26.24 6.36 -7.19
CA ARG A 197 -25.02 6.30 -6.37
C ARG A 197 -25.14 5.19 -5.32
N ARG A 198 -26.25 5.10 -4.56
CA ARG A 198 -26.55 3.97 -3.66
C ARG A 198 -26.54 2.64 -4.40
N ASN A 199 -27.11 2.56 -5.57
CA ASN A 199 -27.13 1.32 -6.38
C ASN A 199 -25.74 0.92 -6.87
N VAL A 200 -24.85 1.86 -7.18
CA VAL A 200 -23.46 1.57 -7.56
C VAL A 200 -22.66 1.12 -6.34
N LEU A 201 -22.81 1.77 -5.19
CA LEU A 201 -22.21 1.33 -3.93
C LEU A 201 -22.75 -0.04 -3.51
N ASN A 202 -24.07 -0.28 -3.61
CA ASN A 202 -24.67 -1.59 -3.33
C ASN A 202 -24.25 -2.67 -4.34
N ARG A 203 -23.99 -2.34 -5.61
CA ARG A 203 -23.40 -3.28 -6.57
C ARG A 203 -21.93 -3.56 -6.29
N ARG A 204 -21.20 -2.60 -5.71
CA ARG A 204 -19.81 -2.77 -5.28
C ARG A 204 -19.69 -3.53 -3.97
N THR A 205 -20.65 -3.39 -3.03
CA THR A 205 -20.78 -4.30 -1.87
C THR A 205 -20.94 -5.74 -2.31
N GLY A 206 -21.65 -6.02 -3.41
CA GLY A 206 -21.69 -7.35 -4.04
C GLY A 206 -20.35 -7.83 -4.64
N SER A 207 -19.35 -6.96 -4.72
CA SER A 207 -17.98 -7.29 -5.14
C SER A 207 -17.02 -7.52 -3.96
N LEU A 208 -17.46 -7.29 -2.72
CA LEU A 208 -16.68 -7.64 -1.53
C LEU A 208 -16.78 -9.14 -1.26
N LEU A 209 -15.63 -9.76 -1.06
CA LEU A 209 -15.52 -11.18 -0.67
C LEU A 209 -15.79 -11.35 0.82
N VAL A 210 -15.34 -10.38 1.60
CA VAL A 210 -15.60 -10.23 3.03
C VAL A 210 -15.95 -8.77 3.27
N ASP A 211 -17.04 -8.51 3.96
CA ASP A 211 -17.50 -7.17 4.29
C ASP A 211 -17.69 -7.03 5.81
N HIS A 212 -16.68 -6.48 6.47
CA HIS A 212 -16.71 -6.08 7.87
C HIS A 212 -16.66 -4.55 8.01
N THR A 213 -17.32 -3.82 7.11
CA THR A 213 -17.33 -2.35 7.11
C THR A 213 -17.80 -1.80 8.46
N ASP A 214 -18.93 -2.26 8.99
CA ASP A 214 -19.50 -1.75 10.25
C ASP A 214 -18.59 -2.05 11.44
N GLN A 215 -18.04 -3.27 11.53
CA GLN A 215 -17.10 -3.64 12.58
C GLN A 215 -15.82 -2.81 12.50
N SER A 216 -15.35 -2.53 11.29
CA SER A 216 -14.16 -1.72 11.04
C SER A 216 -14.35 -0.27 11.48
N ILE A 217 -15.48 0.33 11.12
CA ILE A 217 -15.84 1.69 11.55
C ILE A 217 -15.98 1.75 13.06
N SER A 218 -16.71 0.80 13.66
CA SER A 218 -16.85 0.73 15.12
C SER A 218 -15.50 0.67 15.82
N ALA A 219 -14.57 -0.19 15.34
CA ALA A 219 -13.24 -0.31 15.90
C ALA A 219 -12.42 0.99 15.76
N LEU A 220 -12.47 1.65 14.61
CA LEU A 220 -11.77 2.91 14.36
C LEU A 220 -12.32 4.05 15.23
N VAL A 221 -13.63 4.16 15.36
CA VAL A 221 -14.28 5.20 16.18
C VAL A 221 -14.03 5.00 17.68
N GLN A 222 -13.88 3.75 18.14
CA GLN A 222 -13.55 3.42 19.53
C GLN A 222 -12.05 3.48 19.82
N SER A 223 -11.22 3.65 18.81
CA SER A 223 -9.77 3.71 18.98
C SER A 223 -9.33 5.01 19.64
N GLU A 224 -8.44 4.92 20.64
CA GLU A 224 -7.73 6.08 21.17
C GLU A 224 -6.66 6.55 20.17
N ARG A 225 -5.91 5.60 19.63
CA ARG A 225 -4.85 5.84 18.65
C ARG A 225 -5.05 4.89 17.46
N ALA A 226 -5.44 5.44 16.32
CA ALA A 226 -5.52 4.67 15.09
C ALA A 226 -4.23 4.82 14.27
N GLN A 227 -3.92 3.81 13.47
CA GLN A 227 -2.79 3.85 12.55
C GLN A 227 -3.24 3.37 11.18
N VAL A 228 -2.64 3.88 10.12
CA VAL A 228 -2.93 3.49 8.74
C VAL A 228 -1.61 3.17 8.03
N ILE A 229 -1.45 1.93 7.60
CA ILE A 229 -0.35 1.55 6.69
C ILE A 229 -0.86 1.81 5.28
N LEU A 230 -0.33 2.87 4.66
CA LEU A 230 -0.76 3.37 3.36
C LEU A 230 -0.39 2.40 2.23
N ASP A 231 -1.10 2.52 1.11
CA ASP A 231 -0.80 1.84 -0.15
C ASP A 231 -0.50 2.90 -1.23
N ASN A 232 -1.44 3.24 -2.11
CA ASN A 232 -1.17 4.09 -3.26
C ASN A 232 -1.37 5.59 -3.00
N SER A 233 -0.57 6.41 -3.66
CA SER A 233 -0.79 7.86 -3.85
C SER A 233 -2.00 8.14 -4.78
N GLY A 234 -2.23 9.42 -5.09
CA GLY A 234 -3.32 9.82 -5.98
C GLY A 234 -4.70 9.64 -5.36
N PRO A 235 -5.69 9.11 -6.11
CA PRO A 235 -7.09 9.02 -5.67
C PRO A 235 -7.28 8.21 -4.38
N GLU A 236 -6.54 7.13 -4.19
CA GLU A 236 -6.64 6.30 -2.99
C GLU A 236 -6.17 7.07 -1.75
N LEU A 237 -5.03 7.74 -1.83
CA LEU A 237 -4.51 8.56 -0.73
C LEU A 237 -5.46 9.71 -0.37
N VAL A 238 -6.07 10.36 -1.35
CA VAL A 238 -7.08 11.38 -1.08
C VAL A 238 -8.25 10.81 -0.28
N CYS A 239 -8.75 9.63 -0.64
CA CYS A 239 -9.80 8.96 0.13
C CYS A 239 -9.36 8.63 1.57
N ASP A 240 -8.12 8.15 1.74
CA ASP A 240 -7.54 7.85 3.05
C ASP A 240 -7.40 9.11 3.91
N LEU A 241 -6.99 10.21 3.31
CA LEU A 241 -6.87 11.51 4.00
C LEU A 241 -8.23 12.09 4.39
N LEU A 242 -9.25 11.98 3.53
CA LEU A 242 -10.62 12.41 3.87
C LEU A 242 -11.22 11.54 4.97
N LEU A 243 -10.99 10.23 4.98
CA LEU A 243 -11.37 9.35 6.09
C LEU A 243 -10.65 9.76 7.40
N THR A 244 -9.36 10.04 7.31
CA THR A 244 -8.53 10.51 8.44
C THR A 244 -9.06 11.83 9.00
N ASP A 245 -9.39 12.80 8.15
CA ASP A 245 -9.98 14.09 8.55
C ASP A 245 -11.30 13.89 9.29
N GLN A 246 -12.19 13.05 8.76
CA GLN A 246 -13.48 12.77 9.38
C GLN A 246 -13.35 12.06 10.74
N LEU A 247 -12.43 11.11 10.87
CA LEU A 247 -12.17 10.42 12.14
C LEU A 247 -11.62 11.37 13.21
N LEU A 248 -10.63 12.21 12.87
CA LEU A 248 -10.02 13.18 13.79
C LEU A 248 -11.00 14.30 14.16
N SER A 249 -11.88 14.73 13.25
CA SER A 249 -12.86 15.78 13.47
C SER A 249 -13.97 15.39 14.46
N ARG A 250 -14.17 14.09 14.70
CA ARG A 250 -15.14 13.58 15.70
C ARG A 250 -14.66 13.73 17.14
N ASN A 251 -13.37 13.91 17.36
CA ASN A 251 -12.77 14.04 18.69
C ASN A 251 -12.06 15.39 18.88
N PRO A 252 -12.76 16.53 18.79
CA PRO A 252 -12.10 17.83 18.95
C PRO A 252 -11.66 18.13 20.40
N SER A 253 -12.29 17.51 21.41
CA SER A 253 -12.06 17.79 22.84
C SER A 253 -12.30 16.55 23.72
N GLY A 254 -11.91 15.34 23.25
CA GLY A 254 -12.14 14.09 23.99
C GLY A 254 -13.50 13.42 23.69
N GLY A 255 -14.08 13.69 22.51
CA GLY A 255 -15.30 13.05 21.99
C GLY A 255 -15.08 11.63 21.51
N ILE A 256 -16.03 11.13 20.75
CA ILE A 256 -15.99 9.78 20.14
C ILE A 256 -15.09 9.83 18.88
N GLY A 257 -14.01 9.06 18.85
CA GLY A 257 -13.06 8.98 17.75
C GLY A 257 -11.61 9.01 18.23
N PRO A 258 -10.63 8.72 17.35
CA PRO A 258 -9.23 8.68 17.75
C PRO A 258 -8.71 10.06 18.19
N ALA A 259 -7.95 10.07 19.28
CA ALA A 259 -7.22 11.27 19.73
C ALA A 259 -6.08 11.59 18.75
N SER A 260 -5.48 10.56 18.16
CA SER A 260 -4.43 10.72 17.14
C SER A 260 -4.49 9.61 16.07
N ILE A 261 -3.98 9.94 14.87
CA ILE A 261 -3.79 8.99 13.78
C ILE A 261 -2.35 9.09 13.26
N THR A 262 -1.70 7.95 13.08
CA THR A 262 -0.39 7.84 12.41
C THR A 262 -0.56 7.20 11.04
N LEU A 263 -0.07 7.88 10.00
CA LEU A 263 0.01 7.35 8.63
C LEU A 263 1.42 6.82 8.39
N HIS A 264 1.54 5.52 8.14
CA HIS A 264 2.80 4.86 7.79
C HIS A 264 2.94 4.84 6.28
N ALA A 265 3.90 5.57 5.77
CA ALA A 265 4.19 5.73 4.36
C ALA A 265 5.48 5.00 3.95
N LYS A 266 5.70 4.83 2.67
CA LYS A 266 6.98 4.34 2.13
C LYS A 266 8.08 5.39 2.34
N LYS A 267 9.29 4.92 2.64
CA LYS A 267 10.49 5.75 2.72
C LYS A 267 11.02 6.13 1.32
N ALA A 268 10.82 5.24 0.34
CA ALA A 268 11.20 5.43 -1.05
C ALA A 268 10.06 4.97 -1.99
N PRO A 269 9.96 5.50 -3.23
CA PRO A 269 8.86 5.21 -4.14
C PRO A 269 8.96 3.79 -4.70
N PHE A 270 8.31 2.82 -4.06
CA PHE A 270 8.17 1.46 -4.51
C PHE A 270 6.81 1.22 -5.17
N PHE A 271 6.67 0.12 -5.88
CA PHE A 271 5.43 -0.37 -6.50
C PHE A 271 4.71 0.65 -7.42
N VAL A 272 5.48 1.60 -7.99
CA VAL A 272 5.05 2.68 -8.89
C VAL A 272 4.28 3.77 -8.17
N SER A 273 3.16 3.44 -7.56
CA SER A 273 2.20 4.40 -7.00
C SER A 273 2.17 4.45 -5.48
N ASP A 274 2.94 3.62 -4.77
CA ASP A 274 2.92 3.62 -3.31
C ASP A 274 3.26 5.01 -2.75
N ALA A 275 2.45 5.43 -1.77
CA ALA A 275 2.59 6.74 -1.15
C ALA A 275 3.84 6.82 -0.27
N THR A 276 4.70 7.78 -0.55
CA THR A 276 5.78 8.18 0.36
C THR A 276 5.30 9.20 1.38
N ALA A 277 6.08 9.44 2.43
CA ALA A 277 5.80 10.51 3.39
C ALA A 277 5.63 11.86 2.69
N LEU A 278 6.46 12.12 1.68
CA LEU A 278 6.40 13.35 0.91
C LEU A 278 5.16 13.43 0.01
N ASP A 279 4.78 12.34 -0.66
CA ASP A 279 3.50 12.29 -1.41
C ASP A 279 2.32 12.61 -0.48
N THR A 280 2.36 12.08 0.75
CA THR A 280 1.29 12.28 1.73
C THR A 280 1.20 13.74 2.16
N LEU A 281 2.31 14.37 2.53
CA LEU A 281 2.35 15.78 2.93
C LEU A 281 1.98 16.70 1.77
N SER A 282 2.53 16.46 0.58
CA SER A 282 2.20 17.25 -0.63
C SER A 282 0.74 17.12 -1.03
N THR A 283 0.12 15.95 -0.83
CA THR A 283 -1.31 15.76 -1.09
C THR A 283 -2.16 16.54 -0.08
N ILE A 284 -1.78 16.60 1.20
CA ILE A 284 -2.46 17.42 2.21
C ILE A 284 -2.40 18.91 1.84
N ASP A 285 -1.25 19.39 1.37
CA ASP A 285 -1.09 20.77 0.92
C ASP A 285 -1.94 21.03 -0.34
N ALA A 286 -1.92 20.14 -1.31
CA ALA A 286 -2.75 20.26 -2.51
C ALA A 286 -4.26 20.27 -2.20
N LEU A 287 -4.71 19.48 -1.20
CA LEU A 287 -6.09 19.53 -0.72
C LEU A 287 -6.41 20.90 -0.08
N ALA A 288 -5.48 21.46 0.73
CA ALA A 288 -5.69 22.74 1.40
C ALA A 288 -5.79 23.93 0.44
N ASP A 289 -5.13 23.82 -0.71
CA ASP A 289 -5.08 24.83 -1.79
C ASP A 289 -6.12 24.57 -2.91
N ASP A 290 -6.97 23.53 -2.75
CA ASP A 290 -7.97 23.17 -3.76
C ASP A 290 -9.02 24.28 -3.97
N GLY A 291 -9.52 24.39 -5.19
CA GLY A 291 -10.57 25.34 -5.57
C GLY A 291 -11.95 25.01 -4.96
N ASP A 292 -12.22 23.75 -4.64
CA ASP A 292 -13.43 23.36 -3.94
C ASP A 292 -13.32 23.69 -2.44
N ALA A 293 -14.29 24.47 -1.93
CA ALA A 293 -14.27 24.97 -0.57
C ALA A 293 -14.31 23.86 0.50
N ALA A 294 -15.00 22.75 0.24
CA ALA A 294 -15.13 21.63 1.18
C ALA A 294 -13.84 20.80 1.22
N VAL A 295 -13.22 20.58 0.06
CA VAL A 295 -11.90 19.91 -0.06
C VAL A 295 -10.83 20.77 0.64
N ALA A 296 -10.77 22.06 0.33
CA ALA A 296 -9.83 22.99 0.94
C ALA A 296 -10.01 23.06 2.48
N ALA A 297 -11.24 23.02 2.98
CA ALA A 297 -11.49 22.97 4.42
C ALA A 297 -10.96 21.68 5.06
N ALA A 298 -11.13 20.51 4.41
CA ALA A 298 -10.58 19.25 4.87
C ALA A 298 -9.04 19.27 4.89
N GLY A 299 -8.40 19.78 3.82
CA GLY A 299 -6.95 19.95 3.77
C GLY A 299 -6.41 20.83 4.88
N ARG A 300 -7.04 22.00 5.14
CA ARG A 300 -6.65 22.89 6.25
C ARG A 300 -6.83 22.25 7.63
N ARG A 301 -7.87 21.41 7.84
CA ARG A 301 -8.02 20.66 9.11
C ARG A 301 -6.89 19.64 9.25
N LEU A 302 -6.55 18.88 8.18
CA LEU A 302 -5.41 17.94 8.19
C LEU A 302 -4.09 18.66 8.52
N GLN A 303 -3.81 19.82 7.92
CA GLN A 303 -2.65 20.64 8.27
C GLN A 303 -2.67 21.08 9.76
N SER A 304 -3.85 21.43 10.29
CA SER A 304 -4.01 21.77 11.72
C SER A 304 -3.73 20.57 12.61
N HIS A 305 -4.18 19.36 12.20
CA HIS A 305 -3.89 18.12 12.93
C HIS A 305 -2.41 17.75 12.89
N LEU A 306 -1.71 17.99 11.77
CA LEU A 306 -0.25 17.84 11.70
C LEU A 306 0.46 18.78 12.67
N ARG A 307 0.09 20.07 12.69
CA ARG A 307 0.70 21.07 13.62
C ARG A 307 0.44 20.75 15.09
N SER A 308 -0.72 20.18 15.40
CA SER A 308 -1.07 19.82 16.79
C SER A 308 -0.55 18.45 17.24
N GLY A 309 0.09 17.68 16.34
CA GLY A 309 0.55 16.33 16.63
C GLY A 309 -0.56 15.28 16.70
N ARG A 310 -1.81 15.62 16.35
CA ARG A 310 -2.92 14.67 16.27
C ARG A 310 -2.87 13.81 14.98
N LEU A 311 -2.27 14.33 13.93
CA LEU A 311 -1.92 13.58 12.71
C LEU A 311 -0.40 13.51 12.63
N MET A 312 0.12 12.32 12.39
CA MET A 312 1.54 12.07 12.17
C MET A 312 1.72 11.32 10.86
N VAL A 313 2.73 11.69 10.09
CA VAL A 313 3.18 10.94 8.91
C VAL A 313 4.56 10.42 9.23
N ARG A 314 4.75 9.12 9.13
CA ARG A 314 6.01 8.43 9.44
C ARG A 314 6.37 7.50 8.31
N ASP A 315 7.65 7.39 8.05
CA ASP A 315 8.21 6.36 7.20
C ASP A 315 9.13 5.44 7.99
N HIS A 316 9.45 4.31 7.39
CA HIS A 316 10.40 3.35 7.94
C HIS A 316 10.95 2.49 6.81
N TRP A 317 12.25 2.14 6.85
CA TRP A 317 12.91 1.32 5.83
C TRP A 317 12.23 -0.04 5.60
N PHE A 318 11.62 -0.61 6.64
CA PHE A 318 10.87 -1.86 6.55
C PHE A 318 9.83 -1.86 5.43
N TRP A 319 9.16 -0.73 5.21
CA TRP A 319 8.13 -0.60 4.17
C TRP A 319 8.68 -0.79 2.76
N ASN A 320 9.98 -0.58 2.57
CA ASN A 320 10.70 -0.75 1.30
C ASN A 320 11.51 -2.04 1.24
N SER A 321 11.42 -2.94 2.22
CA SER A 321 12.11 -4.23 2.24
C SER A 321 11.23 -5.37 1.70
N ALA A 322 11.83 -6.54 1.47
CA ALA A 322 11.10 -7.77 1.19
C ALA A 322 10.72 -8.56 2.46
N LEU A 323 10.86 -7.96 3.64
CA LEU A 323 10.46 -8.59 4.91
C LEU A 323 8.93 -8.66 5.03
N PHE A 324 8.47 -9.68 5.74
CA PHE A 324 7.07 -9.86 6.12
C PHE A 324 6.80 -9.32 7.52
N PHE A 325 5.54 -9.12 7.88
CA PHE A 325 5.16 -8.62 9.22
C PHE A 325 5.58 -9.54 10.37
N THR A 326 5.87 -10.81 10.09
CA THR A 326 6.47 -11.74 11.07
C THR A 326 7.89 -11.34 11.48
N ALA A 327 8.58 -10.55 10.66
CA ALA A 327 9.94 -10.04 10.86
C ALA A 327 9.98 -8.51 11.06
N LEU A 328 8.96 -7.94 11.71
CA LEU A 328 8.93 -6.52 12.07
C LEU A 328 10.15 -6.14 12.94
N PRO A 329 10.88 -5.07 12.61
CA PRO A 329 11.87 -4.48 13.51
C PRO A 329 11.28 -4.14 14.88
N PRO A 330 12.05 -4.25 15.96
CA PRO A 330 11.54 -4.07 17.33
C PRO A 330 10.90 -2.70 17.59
N ASP A 331 11.46 -1.63 17.05
CA ASP A 331 10.96 -0.26 17.15
C ASP A 331 9.61 -0.10 16.43
N LEU A 332 9.53 -0.54 15.17
CA LEU A 332 8.28 -0.52 14.40
C LEU A 332 7.21 -1.44 15.00
N ARG A 333 7.59 -2.60 15.52
CA ARG A 333 6.68 -3.48 16.26
C ARG A 333 6.09 -2.77 17.48
N THR A 334 6.92 -2.06 18.24
CA THR A 334 6.50 -1.30 19.42
C THR A 334 5.57 -0.15 19.03
N GLU A 335 5.89 0.55 17.95
CA GLU A 335 5.04 1.61 17.43
C GLU A 335 3.67 1.08 17.00
N LEU A 336 3.62 0.02 16.20
CA LEU A 336 2.37 -0.60 15.77
C LEU A 336 1.56 -1.14 16.95
N ALA A 337 2.21 -1.77 17.94
CA ALA A 337 1.56 -2.27 19.15
C ALA A 337 0.95 -1.15 20.03
N SER A 338 1.39 0.10 19.87
CA SER A 338 0.82 1.25 20.58
C SER A 338 -0.54 1.70 20.01
N GLY A 339 -0.90 1.24 18.82
CA GLY A 339 -2.20 1.53 18.18
C GLY A 339 -3.33 0.71 18.77
N SER A 340 -4.52 1.29 18.87
CA SER A 340 -5.73 0.58 19.25
C SER A 340 -6.34 -0.19 18.07
N THR A 341 -6.20 0.34 16.86
CA THR A 341 -6.63 -0.29 15.60
C THR A 341 -5.74 0.19 14.46
N ILE A 342 -5.31 -0.76 13.61
CA ILE A 342 -4.46 -0.47 12.46
C ILE A 342 -5.23 -0.79 11.17
N VAL A 343 -5.28 0.15 10.23
CA VAL A 343 -5.76 -0.11 8.87
C VAL A 343 -4.57 -0.56 8.02
N VAL A 344 -4.65 -1.75 7.47
CA VAL A 344 -3.64 -2.33 6.58
C VAL A 344 -4.17 -2.24 5.15
N LYS A 345 -3.63 -1.30 4.38
CA LYS A 345 -4.09 -0.98 3.03
C LYS A 345 -3.33 -1.77 1.96
N GLY A 346 -4.07 -2.25 0.97
CA GLY A 346 -3.55 -2.71 -0.31
C GLY A 346 -3.10 -4.16 -0.39
N ASP A 347 -2.84 -4.57 -1.63
CA ASP A 347 -2.47 -5.95 -1.97
C ASP A 347 -1.09 -6.32 -1.44
N ALA A 348 -0.12 -5.43 -1.58
CA ALA A 348 1.26 -5.69 -1.14
C ALA A 348 1.35 -5.89 0.38
N ASN A 349 0.64 -5.08 1.18
CA ASN A 349 0.61 -5.23 2.63
C ASN A 349 -0.18 -6.46 3.08
N TYR A 350 -1.25 -6.85 2.36
CA TYR A 350 -1.96 -8.10 2.62
C TYR A 350 -1.06 -9.33 2.33
N ARG A 351 -0.25 -9.28 1.28
CA ARG A 351 0.76 -10.31 0.99
C ARG A 351 1.81 -10.38 2.11
N ARG A 352 2.21 -9.23 2.70
CA ARG A 352 3.07 -9.19 3.88
C ARG A 352 2.45 -9.87 5.10
N LEU A 353 1.13 -9.73 5.33
CA LEU A 353 0.43 -10.41 6.43
C LEU A 353 0.51 -11.93 6.30
N LEU A 354 0.48 -12.44 5.08
CA LEU A 354 0.40 -13.87 4.79
C LEU A 354 1.72 -14.46 4.29
N GLU A 355 2.84 -13.71 4.43
CA GLU A 355 4.19 -14.11 3.99
C GLU A 355 4.26 -14.52 2.51
N ASP A 356 3.35 -14.00 1.67
CA ASP A 356 3.25 -14.31 0.25
C ASP A 356 3.27 -15.83 -0.06
N ARG A 357 2.51 -16.60 0.75
CA ARG A 357 2.48 -18.06 0.68
C ARG A 357 1.20 -18.56 0.03
N LYS A 358 1.24 -19.79 -0.50
CA LYS A 358 0.11 -20.48 -1.17
C LYS A 358 -0.93 -20.99 -0.19
N TRP A 359 -1.44 -20.10 0.66
CA TRP A 359 -2.51 -20.44 1.59
C TRP A 359 -3.79 -20.84 0.84
N ARG A 360 -4.51 -21.82 1.40
CA ARG A 360 -5.84 -22.18 0.88
C ARG A 360 -6.84 -21.11 1.27
N THR A 361 -7.81 -20.86 0.40
CA THR A 361 -8.80 -19.79 0.55
C THR A 361 -9.67 -19.91 1.81
N GLU A 362 -9.88 -21.11 2.30
CA GLU A 362 -10.67 -21.42 3.48
C GLU A 362 -9.96 -21.21 4.82
N HIS A 363 -8.67 -20.90 4.85
CA HIS A 363 -7.99 -20.53 6.09
C HIS A 363 -8.54 -19.23 6.67
N SER A 364 -8.49 -19.10 7.99
CA SER A 364 -8.90 -17.89 8.69
C SER A 364 -7.76 -16.88 8.76
N LEU A 365 -8.02 -15.63 8.42
CA LEU A 365 -7.05 -14.53 8.58
C LEU A 365 -6.74 -14.29 10.07
N ASP A 366 -7.71 -14.45 10.97
CA ASP A 366 -7.47 -14.33 12.41
C ASP A 366 -6.42 -15.34 12.90
N ASP A 367 -6.47 -16.58 12.39
CA ASP A 367 -5.49 -17.62 12.76
C ASP A 367 -4.10 -17.34 12.16
N LEU A 368 -4.05 -16.96 10.90
CA LEU A 368 -2.78 -16.76 10.18
C LEU A 368 -2.07 -15.47 10.61
N ALA A 369 -2.82 -14.42 10.93
CA ALA A 369 -2.29 -13.13 11.36
C ALA A 369 -2.34 -12.92 12.89
N ALA A 370 -2.53 -13.96 13.70
CA ALA A 370 -2.56 -13.88 15.17
C ALA A 370 -1.28 -13.28 15.80
N TYR A 371 -0.19 -13.28 15.07
CA TYR A 371 1.10 -12.68 15.45
C TYR A 371 1.13 -11.16 15.33
N PHE A 372 0.15 -10.54 14.62
CA PHE A 372 0.14 -9.12 14.35
C PHE A 372 -0.05 -8.31 15.65
N PRO A 373 0.68 -7.19 15.84
CA PRO A 373 0.84 -6.60 17.17
C PRO A 373 -0.40 -5.90 17.74
N ALA A 374 -1.42 -5.62 16.92
CA ALA A 374 -2.64 -4.91 17.33
C ALA A 374 -3.86 -5.38 16.52
N PRO A 375 -5.11 -5.10 16.95
CA PRO A 375 -6.29 -5.27 16.11
C PRO A 375 -6.13 -4.52 14.80
N PHE A 376 -6.59 -5.11 13.69
CA PHE A 376 -6.41 -4.47 12.40
C PHE A 376 -7.61 -4.67 11.45
N VAL A 377 -7.68 -3.79 10.47
CA VAL A 377 -8.60 -3.85 9.34
C VAL A 377 -7.79 -4.03 8.06
N ALA A 378 -7.90 -5.16 7.41
CA ALA A 378 -7.35 -5.33 6.05
C ALA A 378 -8.33 -4.75 5.02
N VAL A 379 -7.84 -3.80 4.22
CA VAL A 379 -8.59 -3.13 3.15
C VAL A 379 -7.85 -3.36 1.84
N ARG A 380 -8.39 -4.21 0.96
CA ARG A 380 -7.65 -4.69 -0.20
C ARG A 380 -8.54 -4.90 -1.42
N THR A 381 -8.11 -4.42 -2.58
CA THR A 381 -8.57 -4.90 -3.89
C THR A 381 -7.70 -6.07 -4.35
N MET A 382 -8.32 -7.08 -4.96
CA MET A 382 -7.64 -8.31 -5.37
C MET A 382 -6.75 -8.10 -6.60
N LYS A 383 -5.43 -8.19 -6.41
CA LYS A 383 -4.42 -8.05 -7.48
C LYS A 383 -3.38 -9.19 -7.48
N SER A 384 -3.55 -10.20 -6.61
CA SER A 384 -2.67 -11.37 -6.51
C SER A 384 -3.45 -12.62 -6.14
N GLU A 385 -2.89 -13.80 -6.45
CA GLU A 385 -3.50 -15.12 -6.27
C GLU A 385 -3.43 -15.61 -4.80
N LEU A 386 -3.54 -14.69 -3.85
CA LEU A 386 -3.51 -14.95 -2.43
C LEU A 386 -4.73 -14.35 -1.76
N VAL A 387 -5.61 -15.17 -1.23
CA VAL A 387 -6.76 -14.72 -0.41
C VAL A 387 -7.15 -15.81 0.57
N VAL A 388 -7.57 -15.41 1.75
CA VAL A 388 -8.13 -16.29 2.79
C VAL A 388 -9.50 -15.78 3.24
N ASP A 389 -10.17 -16.47 4.16
CA ASP A 389 -11.56 -16.21 4.58
C ASP A 389 -12.59 -16.37 3.44
N VAL A 390 -12.28 -17.11 2.38
CA VAL A 390 -13.21 -17.40 1.29
C VAL A 390 -13.53 -18.89 1.28
N PRO A 391 -14.78 -19.28 1.54
CA PRO A 391 -15.17 -20.69 1.51
C PRO A 391 -14.83 -21.34 0.17
N LYS A 392 -14.37 -22.60 0.23
CA LYS A 392 -13.93 -23.34 -0.96
C LYS A 392 -14.97 -23.38 -2.08
N GLU A 393 -16.25 -23.55 -1.75
CA GLU A 393 -17.32 -23.57 -2.75
C GLU A 393 -17.53 -22.19 -3.40
N GLN A 394 -17.40 -21.11 -2.61
CA GLN A 394 -17.45 -19.75 -3.15
C GLN A 394 -16.28 -19.49 -4.09
N ALA A 395 -15.05 -19.88 -3.70
CA ALA A 395 -13.86 -19.74 -4.53
C ALA A 395 -14.01 -20.52 -5.86
N ARG A 396 -14.54 -21.75 -5.83
CA ARG A 396 -14.84 -22.54 -7.02
C ARG A 396 -15.88 -21.88 -7.94
N LYS A 397 -16.95 -21.33 -7.35
CA LYS A 397 -17.99 -20.61 -8.12
C LYS A 397 -17.41 -19.38 -8.79
N LEU A 398 -16.60 -18.61 -8.07
CA LEU A 398 -15.92 -17.43 -8.58
C LEU A 398 -14.98 -17.79 -9.74
N PHE A 399 -14.17 -18.84 -9.58
CA PHE A 399 -13.24 -19.29 -10.63
C PHE A 399 -13.98 -19.73 -11.91
N ARG A 400 -15.13 -20.41 -11.79
CA ARG A 400 -15.93 -20.80 -12.96
C ARG A 400 -16.51 -19.60 -13.72
N SER A 401 -16.91 -18.55 -13.00
CA SER A 401 -17.49 -17.34 -13.60
C SER A 401 -16.45 -16.34 -14.09
N ASP A 402 -15.28 -16.29 -13.45
CA ASP A 402 -14.19 -15.36 -13.73
C ASP A 402 -12.86 -15.97 -13.31
N PRO A 403 -12.15 -16.69 -14.19
CA PRO A 403 -10.87 -17.36 -13.84
C PRO A 403 -9.81 -16.40 -13.27
N ARG A 404 -9.89 -15.09 -13.55
CA ARG A 404 -8.96 -14.07 -13.05
C ARG A 404 -9.53 -13.28 -11.86
N TRP A 405 -10.51 -13.83 -11.14
CA TRP A 405 -11.19 -13.14 -10.05
C TRP A 405 -10.28 -12.64 -8.93
N MET A 406 -9.13 -13.29 -8.72
CA MET A 406 -8.14 -12.90 -7.70
C MET A 406 -7.18 -11.81 -8.18
N THR A 407 -7.03 -11.61 -9.50
CA THR A 407 -5.96 -10.76 -10.06
C THR A 407 -6.46 -9.57 -10.87
N ASN A 408 -7.75 -9.53 -11.24
CA ASN A 408 -8.30 -8.48 -12.11
C ASN A 408 -8.80 -7.22 -11.36
N GLY A 409 -8.67 -7.21 -10.03
CA GLY A 409 -9.07 -6.10 -9.15
C GLY A 409 -10.57 -5.82 -9.07
N LYS A 410 -11.44 -6.65 -9.67
CA LYS A 410 -12.91 -6.44 -9.63
C LYS A 410 -13.51 -6.76 -8.27
N ARG A 411 -12.77 -7.43 -7.41
CA ARG A 411 -13.19 -7.83 -6.07
C ARG A 411 -12.29 -7.22 -5.02
N GLY A 412 -12.81 -7.07 -3.82
CA GLY A 412 -12.08 -6.57 -2.68
C GLY A 412 -12.53 -7.23 -1.38
N LEU A 413 -11.91 -6.83 -0.30
CA LEU A 413 -12.32 -7.19 1.06
C LEU A 413 -12.09 -6.02 2.02
N ILE A 414 -12.95 -5.94 3.01
CA ILE A 414 -12.78 -5.17 4.23
C ILE A 414 -12.92 -6.17 5.37
N ARG A 415 -11.80 -6.51 6.04
CA ARG A 415 -11.77 -7.58 7.03
C ARG A 415 -11.18 -7.06 8.34
N TYR A 416 -12.04 -6.93 9.34
CA TYR A 416 -11.63 -6.64 10.71
C TYR A 416 -11.14 -7.91 11.40
N CYS A 417 -9.94 -7.85 11.99
CA CYS A 417 -9.33 -8.91 12.79
C CYS A 417 -9.05 -8.39 14.20
N LYS A 418 -9.47 -9.16 15.20
CA LYS A 418 -9.06 -8.92 16.58
C LYS A 418 -7.63 -9.40 16.73
N ALA A 419 -6.71 -8.53 17.20
CA ALA A 419 -5.36 -8.97 17.52
C ALA A 419 -5.38 -10.13 18.49
N GLY A 420 -4.45 -11.04 18.30
CA GLY A 420 -4.42 -12.27 19.03
C GLY A 420 -4.32 -12.11 20.54
N SER A 421 -5.26 -12.70 21.22
CA SER A 421 -5.14 -13.15 22.60
C SER A 421 -4.25 -14.40 22.70
N CYS A 422 -3.59 -14.82 21.63
CA CYS A 422 -2.71 -15.98 21.56
C CYS A 422 -1.25 -15.55 21.50
N SER A 423 -0.44 -16.16 22.39
CA SER A 423 1.03 -16.13 22.31
C SER A 423 1.52 -16.36 20.89
N PRO A 424 2.60 -15.68 20.44
CA PRO A 424 3.11 -15.85 19.10
C PRO A 424 3.31 -17.35 18.82
N ARG A 425 2.54 -17.88 17.87
CA ARG A 425 2.82 -19.22 17.36
C ARG A 425 4.19 -19.13 16.68
N VAL A 426 5.19 -19.73 17.32
CA VAL A 426 6.48 -19.96 16.68
C VAL A 426 6.19 -20.87 15.50
N LEU A 427 6.10 -20.29 14.30
CA LEU A 427 6.14 -21.08 13.08
C LEU A 427 7.51 -21.79 13.08
N PRO A 428 7.59 -23.12 12.94
CA PRO A 428 8.87 -23.77 12.80
C PRO A 428 9.60 -23.16 11.61
N ARG A 429 10.84 -22.74 11.86
CA ARG A 429 11.78 -22.21 10.86
C ARG A 429 12.16 -23.28 9.85
#